data_0e5ee306c708d2ab528477887f3b7645
#
_entry.id   0e5ee306c708d2ab528477887f3b7645
#
_cell.length_a   1.000
_cell.length_b   1.000
_cell.length_c   1.000
_cell.angle_alpha   90.00
_cell.angle_beta   90.00
_cell.angle_gamma   90.00
#
_symmetry.space_group_name_H-M   'P 1'
#
loop_
_entity.id
_entity.type
_entity.pdbx_description
1 polymer ?
#
loop_
_entity_poly.entity_id
_entity_poly.type
_entity_poly.pdbx_seq_one_letter_code
_entity_poly.pdbx_strand_id
1 'polypeptide(L)'
;MGSRNASLPRICIALGLGDVQKLLAHARQELLAGETFLEFRLDYLPSPLDGVRAIAELLASHPECTILATCRRHQNHGRFNGSIEEQLRILDAAVDAGAHAIDVEIESAENAKTRMAELRQNTTVIISYHNYDGTPAMEPVLRRLAKIPADGYKLVTTARKPSDNEKVLALSKSGSKTPLILLAMGEIGFSTRVLSVAQGCLYTYASPHAAEGTAAGQIGARHLRNLYRFDKFTKAAKVFGVVADPVRHSISPAVHNRAFQARRLDAVYLPFLVAPQQLKDFFALANALPVQGFSVTIPHKQKILRYLDHVDPLARRIGAVNTVWKKAGKWRGTNTDAQAVVKPLSKHLRLPKSKVLVVGNGGAARSAAFALVDAGAQVSIVGRNPDRARALAKVCDGTPLLREHITRDTRFDALVHCTPLGMWPRVDETFFTDLVPADIVFDMVYNPLETLLVQRAKDLKRQI
;
A
#
# COMPACT_ATOMS: atom_id res chain seq x y z
N MET A 1 -2.43 20.37 37.39
CA MET A 1 -1.40 19.35 37.16
C MET A 1 -2.05 18.16 36.49
N GLY A 2 -2.16 18.19 35.18
CA GLY A 2 -2.72 17.09 34.38
C GLY A 2 -1.77 15.89 34.39
N SER A 3 -2.31 14.71 34.47
CA SER A 3 -1.62 13.42 34.52
C SER A 3 -0.62 13.29 33.37
N ARG A 4 0.67 13.12 33.67
CA ARG A 4 1.82 12.92 32.75
C ARG A 4 1.75 11.62 31.92
N ASN A 5 0.62 10.92 31.90
CA ASN A 5 0.45 9.62 31.26
C ASN A 5 -0.80 9.52 30.36
N ALA A 6 -1.26 10.61 29.77
CA ALA A 6 -2.22 10.48 28.68
C ALA A 6 -1.50 9.78 27.50
N SER A 7 -1.79 8.50 27.29
CA SER A 7 -1.26 7.77 26.14
C SER A 7 -1.74 8.46 24.87
N LEU A 8 -0.80 8.94 24.05
CA LEU A 8 -1.12 9.54 22.75
C LEU A 8 -2.00 8.57 21.94
N PRO A 9 -3.05 9.06 21.25
CA PRO A 9 -3.86 8.21 20.39
C PRO A 9 -3.02 7.59 19.27
N ARG A 10 -3.45 6.46 18.74
CA ARG A 10 -2.63 5.62 17.86
C ARG A 10 -2.55 6.07 16.39
N ILE A 11 -3.37 7.04 15.98
CA ILE A 11 -3.27 7.70 14.66
C ILE A 11 -3.07 9.19 14.86
N CYS A 12 -2.05 9.75 14.26
CA CYS A 12 -1.79 11.18 14.17
C CYS A 12 -2.13 11.68 12.76
N ILE A 13 -3.01 12.67 12.65
CA ILE A 13 -3.35 13.32 11.39
C ILE A 13 -2.43 14.51 11.20
N ALA A 14 -1.58 14.49 10.17
CA ALA A 14 -0.65 15.57 9.89
C ALA A 14 -1.32 16.68 9.06
N LEU A 15 -1.47 17.85 9.63
CA LEU A 15 -2.09 19.05 9.02
C LEU A 15 -1.00 20.04 8.62
N GLY A 16 -0.63 20.05 7.33
CA GLY A 16 0.36 20.96 6.74
C GLY A 16 -0.30 21.93 5.75
N LEU A 17 -0.92 22.99 6.24
CA LEU A 17 -1.70 23.95 5.46
C LEU A 17 -1.11 25.36 5.59
N GLY A 18 -1.06 26.10 4.49
CA GLY A 18 -0.48 27.44 4.43
C GLY A 18 -1.42 28.57 4.89
N ASP A 19 -2.59 28.23 5.41
CA ASP A 19 -3.62 29.18 5.83
C ASP A 19 -4.28 28.69 7.13
N VAL A 20 -4.42 29.60 8.11
CA VAL A 20 -4.93 29.27 9.46
C VAL A 20 -6.39 28.85 9.42
N GLN A 21 -7.21 29.52 8.61
CA GLN A 21 -8.65 29.20 8.55
C GLN A 21 -8.87 27.82 7.92
N LYS A 22 -8.07 27.49 6.90
CA LYS A 22 -8.06 26.13 6.31
C LYS A 22 -7.56 25.11 7.32
N LEU A 23 -6.50 25.41 8.08
CA LEU A 23 -5.97 24.54 9.12
C LEU A 23 -7.04 24.20 10.16
N LEU A 24 -7.73 25.21 10.70
CA LEU A 24 -8.81 25.02 11.67
C LEU A 24 -10.02 24.29 11.07
N ALA A 25 -10.40 24.61 9.83
CA ALA A 25 -11.49 23.93 9.14
C ALA A 25 -11.21 22.42 8.98
N HIS A 26 -10.00 22.06 8.54
CA HIS A 26 -9.59 20.66 8.42
C HIS A 26 -9.50 19.98 9.80
N ALA A 27 -8.94 20.66 10.82
CA ALA A 27 -8.89 20.12 12.17
C ALA A 27 -10.29 19.77 12.70
N ARG A 28 -11.25 20.70 12.57
CA ARG A 28 -12.65 20.44 12.96
C ARG A 28 -13.29 19.31 12.16
N GLN A 29 -12.98 19.20 10.87
CA GLN A 29 -13.47 18.09 10.03
C GLN A 29 -12.95 16.74 10.52
N GLU A 30 -11.67 16.63 10.89
CA GLU A 30 -11.10 15.39 11.42
C GLU A 30 -11.72 15.05 12.79
N LEU A 31 -11.94 16.04 13.66
CA LEU A 31 -12.62 15.84 14.94
C LEU A 31 -14.06 15.35 14.75
N LEU A 32 -14.81 15.91 13.81
CA LEU A 32 -16.16 15.43 13.44
C LEU A 32 -16.14 13.99 12.89
N ALA A 33 -15.02 13.58 12.28
CA ALA A 33 -14.83 12.20 11.83
C ALA A 33 -14.39 11.25 12.96
N GLY A 34 -14.22 11.74 14.18
CA GLY A 34 -13.82 10.98 15.38
C GLY A 34 -12.31 10.84 15.56
N GLU A 35 -11.50 11.60 14.83
CA GLU A 35 -10.05 11.60 14.95
C GLU A 35 -9.60 12.72 15.89
N THR A 36 -8.99 12.39 17.02
CA THR A 36 -8.68 13.31 18.10
C THR A 36 -7.21 13.67 18.23
N PHE A 37 -6.30 13.10 17.42
CA PHE A 37 -4.87 13.39 17.50
C PHE A 37 -4.38 14.04 16.21
N LEU A 38 -4.03 15.31 16.30
CA LEU A 38 -3.68 16.18 15.16
C LEU A 38 -2.25 16.69 15.31
N GLU A 39 -1.44 16.60 14.26
CA GLU A 39 -0.17 17.31 14.17
C GLU A 39 -0.38 18.63 13.43
N PHE A 40 -0.12 19.75 14.10
CA PHE A 40 -0.09 21.06 13.46
C PHE A 40 1.32 21.38 12.97
N ARG A 41 1.47 21.43 11.66
CA ARG A 41 2.72 21.82 10.98
C ARG A 41 2.81 23.34 10.90
N LEU A 42 3.29 23.94 11.97
CA LEU A 42 3.43 25.41 12.12
C LEU A 42 4.34 26.01 11.04
N ASP A 43 5.31 25.24 10.58
CA ASP A 43 6.24 25.65 9.53
C ASP A 43 5.59 25.82 8.14
N TYR A 44 4.36 25.37 7.94
CA TYR A 44 3.63 25.59 6.69
C TYR A 44 2.96 26.98 6.61
N LEU A 45 2.75 27.61 7.76
CA LEU A 45 2.14 28.92 7.84
C LEU A 45 3.16 30.03 7.57
N PRO A 46 2.76 31.13 6.94
CA PRO A 46 3.62 32.31 6.78
C PRO A 46 4.14 32.86 8.11
N SER A 47 3.32 32.83 9.14
CA SER A 47 3.70 33.10 10.52
C SER A 47 3.37 31.88 11.39
N PRO A 48 4.37 31.13 11.89
CA PRO A 48 4.14 29.99 12.80
C PRO A 48 3.35 30.35 14.06
N LEU A 49 3.45 31.59 14.55
CA LEU A 49 2.72 32.07 15.73
C LEU A 49 1.21 32.15 15.50
N ASP A 50 0.75 32.31 14.26
CA ASP A 50 -0.67 32.25 13.96
C ASP A 50 -1.21 30.81 14.16
N GLY A 51 -0.39 29.80 13.88
CA GLY A 51 -0.71 28.42 14.20
C GLY A 51 -0.73 28.14 15.71
N VAL A 52 0.09 28.83 16.49
CA VAL A 52 0.04 28.78 17.96
C VAL A 52 -1.29 29.32 18.47
N ARG A 53 -1.78 30.46 17.94
CA ARG A 53 -3.11 31.01 18.28
C ARG A 53 -4.23 30.02 17.89
N ALA A 54 -4.09 29.39 16.73
CA ALA A 54 -5.04 28.36 16.27
C ALA A 54 -5.11 27.13 17.20
N ILE A 55 -4.00 26.74 17.83
CA ILE A 55 -4.00 25.69 18.86
C ILE A 55 -4.89 26.10 20.03
N ALA A 56 -4.69 27.28 20.58
CA ALA A 56 -5.50 27.81 21.71
C ALA A 56 -6.98 27.89 21.34
N GLU A 57 -7.31 28.43 20.16
CA GLU A 57 -8.70 28.55 19.66
C GLU A 57 -9.35 27.13 19.53
N LEU A 58 -8.66 26.18 18.94
CA LEU A 58 -9.22 24.84 18.75
C LEU A 58 -9.45 24.15 20.09
N LEU A 59 -8.48 24.19 20.99
CA LEU A 59 -8.58 23.53 22.30
C LEU A 59 -9.63 24.17 23.23
N ALA A 60 -9.89 25.45 23.08
CA ALA A 60 -10.99 26.14 23.82
C ALA A 60 -12.36 25.58 23.43
N SER A 61 -12.55 25.15 22.18
CA SER A 61 -13.82 24.59 21.67
C SER A 61 -13.85 23.06 21.64
N HIS A 62 -12.66 22.40 21.60
CA HIS A 62 -12.50 20.96 21.47
C HIS A 62 -11.42 20.43 22.45
N PRO A 63 -11.71 20.40 23.77
CA PRO A 63 -10.75 19.98 24.80
C PRO A 63 -10.38 18.48 24.71
N GLU A 64 -11.14 17.68 23.98
CA GLU A 64 -10.84 16.28 23.70
C GLU A 64 -9.71 16.10 22.67
N CYS A 65 -9.33 17.16 21.95
CA CYS A 65 -8.31 17.11 20.92
C CYS A 65 -6.91 17.02 21.56
N THR A 66 -6.10 16.14 21.04
CA THR A 66 -4.67 16.05 21.37
C THR A 66 -3.85 16.69 20.25
N ILE A 67 -3.05 17.70 20.56
CA ILE A 67 -2.22 18.42 19.58
C ILE A 67 -0.76 18.08 19.74
N LEU A 68 -0.15 17.68 18.63
CA LEU A 68 1.30 17.62 18.41
C LEU A 68 1.71 18.85 17.61
N ALA A 69 2.54 19.73 18.16
CA ALA A 69 3.06 20.89 17.44
C ALA A 69 4.42 20.60 16.82
N THR A 70 4.57 20.89 15.52
CA THR A 70 5.80 20.72 14.76
C THR A 70 6.12 21.99 14.00
N CYS A 71 7.33 22.53 14.22
CA CYS A 71 7.87 23.67 13.45
C CYS A 71 9.19 23.23 12.79
N ARG A 72 9.09 22.49 11.67
CA ARG A 72 10.25 21.85 11.04
C ARG A 72 11.06 22.82 10.22
N ARG A 73 12.38 22.82 10.48
CA ARG A 73 13.32 23.69 9.78
C ARG A 73 13.56 23.22 8.34
N HIS A 74 13.86 24.19 7.46
CA HIS A 74 14.08 23.92 6.03
C HIS A 74 15.26 22.95 5.77
N GLN A 75 16.29 22.96 6.60
CA GLN A 75 17.41 22.00 6.51
C GLN A 75 16.96 20.54 6.71
N ASN A 76 15.83 20.35 7.36
CA ASN A 76 15.21 19.05 7.61
C ASN A 76 13.94 18.86 6.75
N HIS A 77 13.92 19.47 5.56
CA HIS A 77 12.80 19.42 4.62
C HIS A 77 11.46 19.98 5.18
N GLY A 78 11.53 20.90 6.15
CA GLY A 78 10.43 21.73 6.58
C GLY A 78 10.40 23.05 5.80
N ARG A 79 9.57 23.99 6.26
CA ARG A 79 9.42 25.32 5.64
C ARG A 79 9.89 26.45 6.53
N PHE A 80 10.22 26.18 7.79
CA PHE A 80 10.71 27.20 8.71
C PHE A 80 12.17 27.55 8.44
N ASN A 81 12.46 28.81 8.18
CA ASN A 81 13.79 29.31 7.84
C ASN A 81 14.44 30.13 8.97
N GLY A 82 14.08 29.85 10.23
CA GLY A 82 14.67 30.49 11.39
C GLY A 82 15.79 29.68 12.04
N SER A 83 16.38 30.27 13.08
CA SER A 83 17.37 29.64 13.95
C SER A 83 16.73 28.51 14.80
N ILE A 84 17.58 27.69 15.43
CA ILE A 84 17.13 26.69 16.42
C ILE A 84 16.43 27.36 17.59
N GLU A 85 16.99 28.48 18.05
CA GLU A 85 16.41 29.23 19.17
C GLU A 85 15.02 29.80 18.86
N GLU A 86 14.82 30.32 17.64
CA GLU A 86 13.49 30.78 17.19
C GLU A 86 12.51 29.61 17.05
N GLN A 87 12.94 28.48 16.51
CA GLN A 87 12.13 27.26 16.46
C GLN A 87 11.65 26.86 17.86
N LEU A 88 12.58 26.80 18.83
CA LEU A 88 12.23 26.39 20.19
C LEU A 88 11.31 27.40 20.90
N ARG A 89 11.49 28.72 20.67
CA ARG A 89 10.55 29.73 21.18
C ARG A 89 9.14 29.55 20.63
N ILE A 90 9.00 29.19 19.33
CA ILE A 90 7.70 28.88 18.74
C ILE A 90 7.07 27.65 19.38
N LEU A 91 7.86 26.61 19.61
CA LEU A 91 7.38 25.36 20.24
C LEU A 91 7.02 25.59 21.72
N ASP A 92 7.77 26.43 22.46
CA ASP A 92 7.38 26.85 23.80
C ASP A 92 6.03 27.56 23.81
N ALA A 93 5.87 28.52 22.91
CA ALA A 93 4.58 29.23 22.79
C ALA A 93 3.44 28.25 22.43
N ALA A 94 3.70 27.19 21.64
CA ALA A 94 2.70 26.18 21.35
C ALA A 94 2.36 25.34 22.60
N VAL A 95 3.33 25.05 23.46
CA VAL A 95 3.10 24.38 24.75
C VAL A 95 2.24 25.26 25.67
N ASP A 96 2.58 26.55 25.77
CA ASP A 96 1.81 27.52 26.54
C ASP A 96 0.37 27.66 26.02
N ALA A 97 0.17 27.52 24.71
CA ALA A 97 -1.15 27.50 24.06
C ALA A 97 -1.91 26.16 24.25
N GLY A 98 -1.33 25.18 24.94
CA GLY A 98 -1.95 23.90 25.28
C GLY A 98 -1.54 22.70 24.41
N ALA A 99 -0.51 22.81 23.57
CA ALA A 99 -0.03 21.65 22.82
C ALA A 99 0.42 20.52 23.75
N HIS A 100 -0.08 19.31 23.51
CA HIS A 100 0.15 18.13 24.34
C HIS A 100 1.52 17.46 24.08
N ALA A 101 2.04 17.66 22.88
CA ALA A 101 3.34 17.14 22.45
C ALA A 101 4.01 18.11 21.46
N ILE A 102 5.34 18.02 21.38
CA ILE A 102 6.15 18.70 20.36
C ILE A 102 7.07 17.73 19.65
N ASP A 103 7.31 17.97 18.34
CA ASP A 103 8.29 17.24 17.52
C ASP A 103 9.49 18.16 17.24
N VAL A 104 10.67 17.74 17.69
CA VAL A 104 11.93 18.45 17.47
C VAL A 104 12.88 17.55 16.69
N GLU A 105 13.47 18.06 15.61
CA GLU A 105 14.46 17.31 14.84
C GLU A 105 15.73 17.05 15.69
N ILE A 106 16.33 15.88 15.49
CA ILE A 106 17.55 15.50 16.21
C ILE A 106 18.67 16.53 16.06
N GLU A 107 18.79 17.17 14.90
CA GLU A 107 19.78 18.19 14.61
C GLU A 107 19.59 19.45 15.48
N SER A 108 18.35 19.83 15.75
CA SER A 108 18.04 20.93 16.67
C SER A 108 18.23 20.49 18.14
N ALA A 109 17.75 19.30 18.47
CA ALA A 109 17.79 18.77 19.84
C ALA A 109 19.21 18.51 20.35
N GLU A 110 20.15 18.08 19.49
CA GLU A 110 21.56 17.90 19.85
C GLU A 110 22.25 19.21 20.30
N ASN A 111 21.82 20.33 19.71
CA ASN A 111 22.34 21.66 20.03
C ASN A 111 21.62 22.32 21.22
N ALA A 112 20.55 21.70 21.73
CA ALA A 112 19.70 22.29 22.78
C ALA A 112 19.31 21.26 23.86
N LYS A 113 20.19 20.34 24.25
CA LYS A 113 19.91 19.23 25.17
C LYS A 113 19.31 19.66 26.51
N THR A 114 19.86 20.72 27.10
CA THR A 114 19.35 21.27 28.36
C THR A 114 17.90 21.73 28.20
N ARG A 115 17.62 22.42 27.08
CA ARG A 115 16.28 22.90 26.76
C ARG A 115 15.29 21.74 26.54
N MET A 116 15.73 20.63 25.93
CA MET A 116 14.92 19.43 25.80
C MET A 116 14.51 18.85 27.16
N ALA A 117 15.42 18.84 28.13
CA ALA A 117 15.13 18.39 29.49
C ALA A 117 14.11 19.30 30.22
N GLU A 118 14.19 20.62 30.00
CA GLU A 118 13.23 21.59 30.54
C GLU A 118 11.85 21.42 29.92
N LEU A 119 11.76 21.36 28.59
CA LEU A 119 10.49 21.17 27.86
C LEU A 119 9.75 19.91 28.29
N ARG A 120 10.47 18.83 28.53
CA ARG A 120 9.90 17.57 29.04
C ARG A 120 9.23 17.67 30.40
N GLN A 121 9.45 18.75 31.16
CA GLN A 121 8.74 18.97 32.42
C GLN A 121 7.30 19.40 32.21
N ASN A 122 7.01 20.04 31.06
CA ASN A 122 5.74 20.66 30.76
C ASN A 122 4.94 19.96 29.64
N THR A 123 5.61 19.25 28.71
CA THR A 123 4.97 18.60 27.56
C THR A 123 5.67 17.28 27.18
N THR A 124 5.00 16.49 26.33
CA THR A 124 5.61 15.29 25.72
C THR A 124 6.58 15.71 24.59
N VAL A 125 7.85 15.34 24.70
CA VAL A 125 8.86 15.66 23.70
C VAL A 125 9.18 14.47 22.83
N ILE A 126 8.90 14.60 21.52
CA ILE A 126 9.28 13.63 20.49
C ILE A 126 10.52 14.13 19.77
N ILE A 127 11.61 13.36 19.78
CA ILE A 127 12.81 13.67 18.97
C ILE A 127 12.75 12.88 17.68
N SER A 128 12.81 13.59 16.55
CA SER A 128 12.61 12.99 15.23
C SER A 128 13.87 12.97 14.37
N TYR A 129 14.06 11.86 13.67
CA TYR A 129 15.02 11.70 12.59
C TYR A 129 14.28 11.42 11.28
N HIS A 130 14.67 12.11 10.21
CA HIS A 130 14.12 11.91 8.87
C HIS A 130 15.24 11.66 7.85
N ASN A 131 15.04 10.65 7.00
CA ASN A 131 15.91 10.42 5.84
C ASN A 131 15.02 10.28 4.58
N TYR A 132 15.11 11.27 3.71
CA TYR A 132 14.34 11.34 2.47
C TYR A 132 14.97 10.57 1.31
N ASP A 133 16.27 10.25 1.40
CA ASP A 133 17.03 9.60 0.33
C ASP A 133 16.91 8.07 0.38
N GLY A 134 16.70 7.48 1.57
CA GLY A 134 16.66 6.05 1.70
C GLY A 134 16.52 5.56 3.13
N THR A 135 16.87 4.29 3.35
CA THR A 135 16.84 3.66 4.67
C THR A 135 18.25 3.17 5.01
N PRO A 136 19.01 3.94 5.80
CA PRO A 136 20.36 3.57 6.24
C PRO A 136 20.34 2.42 7.27
N ALA A 137 21.50 2.08 7.85
CA ALA A 137 21.55 1.26 9.05
C ALA A 137 20.90 2.02 10.21
N MET A 138 19.89 1.43 10.84
CA MET A 138 18.99 2.13 11.77
C MET A 138 19.48 2.13 13.21
N GLU A 139 20.26 1.15 13.63
CA GLU A 139 20.79 1.05 14.99
C GLU A 139 21.73 2.22 15.36
N PRO A 140 22.65 2.69 14.48
CA PRO A 140 23.43 3.90 14.76
C PRO A 140 22.56 5.15 14.94
N VAL A 141 21.48 5.27 14.18
CA VAL A 141 20.53 6.39 14.29
C VAL A 141 19.81 6.34 15.64
N LEU A 142 19.34 5.17 16.05
CA LEU A 142 18.68 4.99 17.35
C LEU A 142 19.67 5.28 18.50
N ARG A 143 20.93 4.83 18.41
CA ARG A 143 21.95 5.18 19.40
C ARG A 143 22.26 6.69 19.45
N ARG A 144 22.17 7.40 18.32
CA ARG A 144 22.31 8.86 18.28
C ARG A 144 21.16 9.52 19.01
N LEU A 145 19.90 9.12 18.73
CA LEU A 145 18.70 9.62 19.40
C LEU A 145 18.74 9.39 20.91
N ALA A 146 19.17 8.20 21.33
CA ALA A 146 19.22 7.80 22.75
C ALA A 146 20.16 8.65 23.64
N LYS A 147 20.99 9.53 23.03
CA LYS A 147 21.81 10.49 23.77
C LYS A 147 21.05 11.74 24.20
N ILE A 148 19.80 11.89 23.77
CA ILE A 148 18.97 13.06 24.05
C ILE A 148 17.73 12.59 24.83
N PRO A 149 17.42 13.17 26.00
CA PRO A 149 16.24 12.82 26.77
C PRO A 149 14.96 13.13 25.97
N ALA A 150 14.08 12.14 25.78
CA ALA A 150 12.83 12.28 25.09
C ALA A 150 11.75 11.32 25.64
N ASP A 151 10.50 11.58 25.32
CA ASP A 151 9.36 10.72 25.66
C ASP A 151 9.00 9.80 24.49
N GLY A 152 9.52 10.10 23.30
CA GLY A 152 9.42 9.26 22.12
C GLY A 152 10.53 9.54 21.10
N TYR A 153 11.01 8.50 20.42
CA TYR A 153 11.91 8.65 19.27
C TYR A 153 11.18 8.30 17.99
N LYS A 154 11.15 9.25 17.07
CA LYS A 154 10.53 9.11 15.75
C LYS A 154 11.60 8.92 14.67
N LEU A 155 11.56 7.78 14.01
CA LEU A 155 12.48 7.45 12.92
C LEU A 155 11.67 7.25 11.63
N VAL A 156 11.89 8.15 10.69
CA VAL A 156 11.19 8.18 9.40
C VAL A 156 12.23 8.11 8.29
N THR A 157 12.11 7.11 7.42
CA THR A 157 13.01 6.90 6.28
C THR A 157 12.23 6.82 4.99
N THR A 158 12.89 6.71 3.84
CA THR A 158 12.26 6.44 2.55
C THR A 158 12.60 5.02 2.12
N ALA A 159 11.57 4.19 1.90
CA ALA A 159 11.78 2.86 1.36
C ALA A 159 12.06 2.92 -0.14
N ARG A 160 13.20 2.41 -0.57
CA ARG A 160 13.59 2.25 -1.98
C ARG A 160 13.42 0.81 -2.48
N LYS A 161 13.34 -0.12 -1.56
CA LYS A 161 13.12 -1.55 -1.80
C LYS A 161 12.34 -2.20 -0.65
N PRO A 162 11.71 -3.36 -0.87
CA PRO A 162 10.88 -4.01 0.13
C PRO A 162 11.56 -4.26 1.48
N SER A 163 12.83 -4.72 1.50
CA SER A 163 13.57 -5.01 2.74
C SER A 163 13.86 -3.78 3.61
N ASP A 164 13.71 -2.56 3.09
CA ASP A 164 13.85 -1.35 3.90
C ASP A 164 12.77 -1.26 4.99
N ASN A 165 11.58 -1.84 4.75
CA ASN A 165 10.53 -1.94 5.77
C ASN A 165 10.97 -2.81 6.96
N GLU A 166 11.68 -3.90 6.69
CA GLU A 166 12.19 -4.79 7.74
C GLU A 166 13.21 -4.07 8.61
N LYS A 167 14.17 -3.35 8.02
CA LYS A 167 15.17 -2.57 8.75
C LYS A 167 14.54 -1.57 9.72
N VAL A 168 13.46 -0.91 9.29
CA VAL A 168 12.73 0.04 10.14
C VAL A 168 11.98 -0.69 11.25
N LEU A 169 11.20 -1.72 10.90
CA LEU A 169 10.37 -2.46 11.86
C LEU A 169 11.20 -3.28 12.86
N ALA A 170 12.39 -3.73 12.49
CA ALA A 170 13.29 -4.47 13.39
C ALA A 170 13.66 -3.68 14.65
N LEU A 171 13.69 -2.35 14.56
CA LEU A 171 13.94 -1.48 15.72
C LEU A 171 12.90 -1.62 16.83
N SER A 172 11.69 -2.07 16.53
CA SER A 172 10.67 -2.35 17.57
C SER A 172 11.13 -3.41 18.59
N LYS A 173 12.14 -4.21 18.22
CA LYS A 173 12.76 -5.26 19.05
C LYS A 173 14.11 -4.83 19.65
N SER A 174 14.53 -3.58 19.47
CA SER A 174 15.84 -3.08 19.92
C SER A 174 16.02 -3.02 21.43
N GLY A 175 14.96 -3.17 22.20
CA GLY A 175 15.00 -3.00 23.66
C GLY A 175 15.06 -1.53 24.09
N SER A 176 14.76 -0.58 23.20
CA SER A 176 14.70 0.85 23.56
C SER A 176 13.76 1.06 24.75
N LYS A 177 14.25 1.77 25.77
CA LYS A 177 13.44 2.17 26.93
C LYS A 177 12.48 3.32 26.57
N THR A 178 12.86 4.16 25.63
CA THR A 178 12.01 5.22 25.09
C THR A 178 11.15 4.65 23.98
N PRO A 179 9.83 4.87 24.03
CA PRO A 179 8.91 4.42 22.98
C PRO A 179 9.29 4.93 21.58
N LEU A 180 8.99 4.13 20.55
CA LEU A 180 9.38 4.42 19.18
C LEU A 180 8.18 4.76 18.29
N ILE A 181 8.41 5.60 17.29
CA ILE A 181 7.52 5.85 16.14
C ILE A 181 8.35 5.49 14.90
N LEU A 182 7.97 4.43 14.19
CA LEU A 182 8.76 3.82 13.11
C LEU A 182 7.99 3.84 11.81
N LEU A 183 8.51 4.55 10.80
CA LEU A 183 7.84 4.70 9.50
C LEU A 183 8.83 4.70 8.34
N ALA A 184 8.46 4.07 7.24
CA ALA A 184 9.10 4.25 5.94
C ALA A 184 8.13 4.96 4.99
N MET A 185 8.60 6.04 4.37
CA MET A 185 7.84 6.81 3.38
C MET A 185 7.82 6.10 2.02
N GLY A 186 6.93 6.56 1.16
CA GLY A 186 6.71 6.02 -0.17
C GLY A 186 5.73 4.84 -0.17
N GLU A 187 5.29 4.45 -1.36
CA GLU A 187 4.34 3.34 -1.53
C GLU A 187 4.96 2.00 -1.11
N ILE A 188 6.26 1.80 -1.35
CA ILE A 188 7.01 0.63 -0.88
C ILE A 188 7.00 0.54 0.65
N GLY A 189 7.07 1.70 1.33
CA GLY A 189 7.09 1.81 2.80
C GLY A 189 5.75 1.56 3.49
N PHE A 190 4.65 1.39 2.74
CA PHE A 190 3.29 1.34 3.25
C PHE A 190 3.09 0.34 4.41
N SER A 191 3.72 -0.83 4.34
CA SER A 191 3.57 -1.87 5.37
C SER A 191 3.97 -1.41 6.77
N THR A 192 4.93 -0.47 6.89
CA THR A 192 5.36 0.07 8.20
C THR A 192 4.25 0.88 8.86
N ARG A 193 3.42 1.61 8.08
CA ARG A 193 2.31 2.42 8.63
C ARG A 193 1.25 1.56 9.32
N VAL A 194 1.07 0.33 8.85
CA VAL A 194 0.09 -0.60 9.41
C VAL A 194 0.71 -1.46 10.50
N LEU A 195 1.93 -1.94 10.32
CA LEU A 195 2.54 -2.95 11.20
C LEU A 195 3.27 -2.36 12.41
N SER A 196 3.80 -1.13 12.34
CA SER A 196 4.61 -0.56 13.42
C SER A 196 3.86 -0.51 14.75
N VAL A 197 2.61 -0.06 14.72
CA VAL A 197 1.77 0.07 15.92
C VAL A 197 1.44 -1.30 16.53
N ALA A 198 1.18 -2.32 15.70
CA ALA A 198 1.00 -3.69 16.18
C ALA A 198 2.26 -4.25 16.85
N GLN A 199 3.45 -3.77 16.46
CA GLN A 199 4.72 -4.14 17.06
C GLN A 199 5.08 -3.33 18.31
N GLY A 200 4.18 -2.44 18.78
CA GLY A 200 4.34 -1.68 20.01
C GLY A 200 4.84 -0.26 19.83
N CYS A 201 4.88 0.27 18.60
CA CYS A 201 5.16 1.69 18.38
C CYS A 201 4.01 2.57 18.89
N LEU A 202 4.31 3.82 19.25
CA LEU A 202 3.35 4.74 19.85
C LEU A 202 2.15 5.00 18.94
N TYR A 203 2.40 5.47 17.73
CA TYR A 203 1.36 5.82 16.78
C TYR A 203 1.88 5.75 15.34
N THR A 204 0.95 5.83 14.40
CA THR A 204 1.23 5.99 12.97
C THR A 204 0.65 7.31 12.45
N TYR A 205 1.07 7.70 11.24
CA TYR A 205 0.59 8.91 10.58
C TYR A 205 -0.43 8.61 9.49
N ALA A 206 -1.47 9.43 9.44
CA ALA A 206 -2.45 9.45 8.36
C ALA A 206 -2.51 10.82 7.68
N SER A 207 -3.04 10.84 6.45
CA SER A 207 -3.42 12.08 5.77
C SER A 207 -4.79 12.55 6.21
N PRO A 208 -5.08 13.86 6.14
CA PRO A 208 -6.43 14.37 6.34
C PRO A 208 -7.40 13.88 5.26
N HIS A 209 -8.71 13.92 5.55
CA HIS A 209 -9.76 13.45 4.64
C HIS A 209 -9.87 14.25 3.34
N ALA A 210 -9.71 15.57 3.43
CA ALA A 210 -9.97 16.49 2.35
C ALA A 210 -8.73 17.22 1.82
N ALA A 211 -7.52 16.81 2.24
CA ALA A 211 -6.28 17.40 1.78
C ALA A 211 -5.21 16.35 1.50
N GLU A 212 -4.20 16.71 0.71
CA GLU A 212 -3.04 15.87 0.51
C GLU A 212 -2.25 15.70 1.81
N GLY A 213 -1.68 14.51 2.02
CA GLY A 213 -0.83 14.24 3.16
C GLY A 213 0.49 15.01 3.09
N THR A 214 1.14 15.15 4.23
CA THR A 214 2.45 15.82 4.38
C THR A 214 3.63 14.93 3.97
N ALA A 215 3.41 13.66 3.68
CA ALA A 215 4.44 12.70 3.26
C ALA A 215 3.90 11.65 2.29
N ALA A 216 4.75 11.21 1.36
CA ALA A 216 4.42 10.18 0.39
C ALA A 216 3.96 8.87 1.04
N GLY A 217 2.93 8.24 0.46
CA GLY A 217 2.37 6.97 0.95
C GLY A 217 1.45 7.09 2.18
N GLN A 218 1.10 8.31 2.61
CA GLN A 218 0.05 8.48 3.61
C GLN A 218 -1.32 8.12 3.02
N ILE A 219 -2.19 7.57 3.87
CA ILE A 219 -3.60 7.30 3.60
C ILE A 219 -4.45 7.86 4.74
N GLY A 220 -5.73 8.13 4.46
CA GLY A 220 -6.65 8.66 5.47
C GLY A 220 -6.85 7.71 6.66
N ALA A 221 -7.07 8.27 7.84
CA ALA A 221 -7.28 7.52 9.09
C ALA A 221 -8.43 6.52 8.98
N ARG A 222 -9.52 6.91 8.32
CA ARG A 222 -10.66 6.02 8.06
C ARG A 222 -10.26 4.73 7.33
N HIS A 223 -9.31 4.82 6.37
CA HIS A 223 -8.77 3.64 5.69
C HIS A 223 -7.97 2.75 6.65
N LEU A 224 -7.11 3.35 7.49
CA LEU A 224 -6.35 2.60 8.49
C LEU A 224 -7.25 1.88 9.46
N ARG A 225 -8.32 2.53 9.96
CA ARG A 225 -9.25 1.91 10.92
C ARG A 225 -10.17 0.89 10.28
N ASN A 226 -10.85 1.26 9.20
CA ASN A 226 -11.96 0.46 8.67
C ASN A 226 -11.48 -0.65 7.75
N LEU A 227 -10.42 -0.43 6.99
CA LEU A 227 -9.90 -1.41 6.06
C LEU A 227 -8.82 -2.28 6.70
N TYR A 228 -7.80 -1.65 7.30
CA TYR A 228 -6.67 -2.39 7.85
C TYR A 228 -6.86 -2.77 9.31
N ARG A 229 -7.79 -2.13 10.04
CA ARG A 229 -8.05 -2.37 11.48
C ARG A 229 -6.76 -2.37 12.32
N PHE A 230 -5.87 -1.46 12.01
CA PHE A 230 -4.49 -1.44 12.50
C PHE A 230 -4.40 -1.42 14.04
N ASP A 231 -5.47 -0.96 14.72
CA ASP A 231 -5.63 -0.89 16.17
C ASP A 231 -6.21 -2.18 16.80
N LYS A 232 -6.62 -3.16 16.00
CA LYS A 232 -7.32 -4.37 16.44
C LYS A 232 -6.49 -5.65 16.39
N PHE A 233 -5.39 -5.69 15.63
CA PHE A 233 -4.57 -6.88 15.58
C PHE A 233 -3.38 -6.83 16.53
N THR A 234 -2.92 -8.02 16.94
CA THR A 234 -1.86 -8.21 17.92
C THR A 234 -0.48 -8.31 17.28
N LYS A 235 0.57 -8.39 18.08
CA LYS A 235 1.94 -8.70 17.60
C LYS A 235 2.03 -10.06 16.88
N ALA A 236 1.09 -10.97 17.16
CA ALA A 236 1.03 -12.31 16.54
C ALA A 236 0.21 -12.33 15.25
N ALA A 237 -0.38 -11.20 14.82
CA ALA A 237 -1.21 -11.12 13.63
C ALA A 237 -0.49 -11.66 12.39
N LYS A 238 -1.20 -12.49 11.64
CA LYS A 238 -0.69 -13.04 10.38
C LYS A 238 -0.76 -11.98 9.28
N VAL A 239 0.32 -11.84 8.53
CA VAL A 239 0.39 -10.93 7.40
C VAL A 239 0.18 -11.69 6.10
N PHE A 240 -0.72 -11.17 5.26
CA PHE A 240 -0.95 -11.59 3.89
C PHE A 240 -0.82 -10.39 2.98
N GLY A 241 -0.83 -10.60 1.65
CA GLY A 241 -0.81 -9.46 0.76
C GLY A 241 -0.93 -9.77 -0.72
N VAL A 242 -0.82 -8.72 -1.53
CA VAL A 242 -0.69 -8.82 -2.98
C VAL A 242 0.65 -8.23 -3.41
N VAL A 243 1.37 -8.95 -4.26
CA VAL A 243 2.65 -8.55 -4.84
C VAL A 243 2.43 -8.18 -6.30
N ALA A 244 2.68 -6.91 -6.62
CA ALA A 244 2.42 -6.33 -7.95
C ALA A 244 3.28 -5.09 -8.21
N ASP A 245 3.32 -4.69 -9.49
CA ASP A 245 3.80 -3.39 -9.96
C ASP A 245 3.02 -2.99 -11.23
N PRO A 246 2.16 -1.97 -11.14
CA PRO A 246 1.72 -1.22 -9.95
C PRO A 246 0.79 -2.03 -9.02
N VAL A 247 0.66 -1.62 -7.75
CA VAL A 247 -0.19 -2.32 -6.76
C VAL A 247 -1.37 -1.50 -6.27
N ARG A 248 -1.30 -0.18 -6.42
CA ARG A 248 -2.21 0.81 -5.78
C ARG A 248 -3.69 0.60 -6.10
N HIS A 249 -4.01 0.06 -7.28
CA HIS A 249 -5.38 -0.09 -7.76
C HIS A 249 -5.98 -1.47 -7.47
N SER A 250 -5.23 -2.34 -6.77
CA SER A 250 -5.72 -3.66 -6.41
C SER A 250 -6.84 -3.57 -5.37
N ILE A 251 -7.97 -4.20 -5.65
CA ILE A 251 -9.07 -4.34 -4.69
C ILE A 251 -8.84 -5.48 -3.68
N SER A 252 -7.79 -6.29 -3.88
CA SER A 252 -7.50 -7.44 -3.03
C SER A 252 -7.40 -7.10 -1.55
N PRO A 253 -6.75 -5.98 -1.12
CA PRO A 253 -6.75 -5.58 0.28
C PRO A 253 -8.15 -5.36 0.85
N ALA A 254 -9.06 -4.73 0.08
CA ALA A 254 -10.43 -4.48 0.51
C ALA A 254 -11.21 -5.80 0.70
N VAL A 255 -11.10 -6.71 -0.26
CA VAL A 255 -11.82 -8.00 -0.23
C VAL A 255 -11.31 -8.88 0.90
N HIS A 256 -10.00 -9.07 1.01
CA HIS A 256 -9.42 -9.99 2.00
C HIS A 256 -9.53 -9.46 3.43
N ASN A 257 -9.27 -8.16 3.66
CA ASN A 257 -9.41 -7.59 4.99
C ASN A 257 -10.86 -7.66 5.49
N ARG A 258 -11.86 -7.40 4.64
CA ARG A 258 -13.26 -7.58 4.99
C ARG A 258 -13.58 -9.06 5.31
N ALA A 259 -13.03 -10.00 4.55
CA ALA A 259 -13.20 -11.43 4.83
C ALA A 259 -12.56 -11.84 6.16
N PHE A 260 -11.37 -11.31 6.49
CA PHE A 260 -10.73 -11.54 7.79
C PHE A 260 -11.55 -10.95 8.93
N GLN A 261 -12.11 -9.74 8.74
CA GLN A 261 -13.01 -9.11 9.71
C GLN A 261 -14.25 -9.95 9.97
N ALA A 262 -14.93 -10.38 8.92
CA ALA A 262 -16.15 -11.19 9.02
C ALA A 262 -15.91 -12.52 9.76
N ARG A 263 -14.69 -13.06 9.64
CA ARG A 263 -14.29 -14.31 10.30
C ARG A 263 -13.52 -14.10 11.62
N ARG A 264 -13.39 -12.87 12.07
CA ARG A 264 -12.67 -12.48 13.32
C ARG A 264 -11.25 -13.02 13.37
N LEU A 265 -10.55 -13.07 12.23
CA LEU A 265 -9.17 -13.53 12.15
C LEU A 265 -8.22 -12.41 12.57
N ASP A 266 -7.21 -12.75 13.37
CA ASP A 266 -6.09 -11.85 13.68
C ASP A 266 -5.10 -11.88 12.51
N ALA A 267 -5.45 -11.15 11.45
CA ALA A 267 -4.72 -11.12 10.20
C ALA A 267 -4.94 -9.81 9.44
N VAL A 268 -3.96 -9.43 8.64
CA VAL A 268 -4.02 -8.26 7.77
C VAL A 268 -3.54 -8.61 6.36
N TYR A 269 -4.17 -8.03 5.35
CA TYR A 269 -3.80 -8.16 3.96
C TYR A 269 -3.29 -6.83 3.40
N LEU A 270 -2.03 -6.79 2.97
CA LEU A 270 -1.33 -5.57 2.59
C LEU A 270 -1.00 -5.53 1.09
N PRO A 271 -0.98 -4.34 0.46
CA PRO A 271 -0.37 -4.17 -0.84
C PRO A 271 1.16 -4.09 -0.69
N PHE A 272 1.89 -4.87 -1.50
CA PHE A 272 3.34 -4.82 -1.61
C PHE A 272 3.73 -4.38 -3.02
N LEU A 273 4.17 -3.14 -3.17
CA LEU A 273 4.78 -2.66 -4.40
C LEU A 273 6.16 -3.28 -4.55
N VAL A 274 6.34 -4.09 -5.58
CA VAL A 274 7.58 -4.81 -5.83
C VAL A 274 7.94 -4.69 -7.30
N ALA A 275 9.03 -3.99 -7.61
CA ALA A 275 9.53 -3.92 -8.98
C ALA A 275 10.05 -5.30 -9.46
N PRO A 276 10.06 -5.57 -10.78
CA PRO A 276 10.43 -6.89 -11.32
C PRO A 276 11.81 -7.42 -10.89
N GLN A 277 12.74 -6.55 -10.58
CA GLN A 277 14.10 -6.87 -10.11
C GLN A 277 14.18 -7.04 -8.58
N GLN A 278 13.15 -6.66 -7.84
CA GLN A 278 13.12 -6.65 -6.37
C GLN A 278 12.45 -7.89 -5.75
N LEU A 279 12.08 -8.91 -6.53
CA LEU A 279 11.43 -10.11 -5.98
C LEU A 279 12.29 -10.83 -4.93
N LYS A 280 13.60 -10.93 -5.14
CA LYS A 280 14.52 -11.54 -4.16
C LYS A 280 14.47 -10.77 -2.84
N ASP A 281 14.50 -9.45 -2.92
CA ASP A 281 14.43 -8.54 -1.77
C ASP A 281 13.08 -8.63 -1.04
N PHE A 282 11.97 -8.76 -1.79
CA PHE A 282 10.65 -9.01 -1.22
C PHE A 282 10.60 -10.32 -0.41
N PHE A 283 11.22 -11.41 -0.90
CA PHE A 283 11.28 -12.66 -0.14
C PHE A 283 12.10 -12.53 1.15
N ALA A 284 13.14 -11.69 1.17
CA ALA A 284 13.86 -11.35 2.40
C ALA A 284 12.90 -10.69 3.41
N LEU A 285 12.15 -9.66 3.00
CA LEU A 285 11.11 -9.03 3.82
C LEU A 285 10.06 -10.05 4.29
N ALA A 286 9.52 -10.87 3.38
CA ALA A 286 8.47 -11.84 3.69
C ALA A 286 8.91 -12.96 4.65
N ASN A 287 10.21 -13.22 4.74
CA ASN A 287 10.77 -14.15 5.72
C ASN A 287 11.02 -13.51 7.09
N ALA A 288 11.34 -12.23 7.12
CA ALA A 288 11.60 -11.47 8.35
C ALA A 288 10.29 -11.06 9.06
N LEU A 289 9.24 -10.78 8.32
CA LEU A 289 7.89 -10.50 8.83
C LEU A 289 7.04 -11.77 8.91
N PRO A 290 5.93 -11.77 9.70
CA PRO A 290 5.03 -12.92 9.83
C PRO A 290 4.15 -13.14 8.59
N VAL A 291 4.72 -13.02 7.39
CA VAL A 291 3.99 -13.23 6.12
C VAL A 291 3.70 -14.70 5.93
N GLN A 292 2.40 -15.03 5.80
CA GLN A 292 1.91 -16.40 5.64
C GLN A 292 1.57 -16.75 4.20
N GLY A 293 1.28 -15.75 3.38
CA GLY A 293 0.95 -15.94 1.98
C GLY A 293 0.61 -14.64 1.27
N PHE A 294 0.58 -14.69 -0.05
CA PHE A 294 0.27 -13.53 -0.87
C PHE A 294 -0.24 -13.94 -2.26
N SER A 295 -1.08 -13.08 -2.81
CA SER A 295 -1.45 -13.14 -4.22
C SER A 295 -0.34 -12.54 -5.07
N VAL A 296 -0.16 -13.06 -6.28
CA VAL A 296 0.83 -12.60 -7.24
C VAL A 296 0.12 -12.16 -8.52
N THR A 297 0.38 -10.93 -8.96
CA THR A 297 -0.17 -10.44 -10.21
C THR A 297 0.91 -9.79 -11.08
N ILE A 298 0.52 -8.98 -12.04
CA ILE A 298 1.43 -8.32 -12.99
C ILE A 298 2.57 -7.60 -12.26
N PRO A 299 3.83 -7.75 -12.72
CA PRO A 299 4.31 -8.59 -13.81
C PRO A 299 4.95 -9.91 -13.34
N HIS A 300 4.64 -10.40 -12.15
CA HIS A 300 5.43 -11.37 -11.40
C HIS A 300 5.04 -12.84 -11.59
N LYS A 301 3.82 -13.15 -12.10
CA LYS A 301 3.26 -14.51 -12.12
C LYS A 301 4.19 -15.59 -12.69
N GLN A 302 5.04 -15.24 -13.67
CA GLN A 302 6.03 -16.15 -14.25
C GLN A 302 7.37 -16.13 -13.49
N LYS A 303 7.86 -14.93 -13.13
CA LYS A 303 9.17 -14.78 -12.50
C LYS A 303 9.23 -15.33 -11.09
N ILE A 304 8.08 -15.39 -10.39
CA ILE A 304 7.99 -15.81 -8.99
C ILE A 304 8.35 -17.29 -8.79
N LEU A 305 8.17 -18.14 -9.82
CA LEU A 305 8.41 -19.60 -9.73
C LEU A 305 9.80 -19.94 -9.20
N ARG A 306 10.82 -19.16 -9.59
CA ARG A 306 12.24 -19.40 -9.20
C ARG A 306 12.53 -19.17 -7.71
N TYR A 307 11.57 -18.57 -6.97
CA TYR A 307 11.70 -18.26 -5.56
C TYR A 307 10.86 -19.17 -4.67
N LEU A 308 10.19 -20.18 -5.26
CA LEU A 308 9.31 -21.10 -4.56
C LEU A 308 9.98 -22.45 -4.36
N ASP A 309 9.86 -23.00 -3.16
CA ASP A 309 10.37 -24.35 -2.86
C ASP A 309 9.52 -25.42 -3.54
N HIS A 310 8.21 -25.19 -3.63
CA HIS A 310 7.26 -26.13 -4.25
C HIS A 310 6.25 -25.39 -5.12
N VAL A 311 6.05 -25.90 -6.31
CA VAL A 311 5.01 -25.44 -7.25
C VAL A 311 4.16 -26.64 -7.61
N ASP A 312 2.82 -26.50 -7.52
CA ASP A 312 1.93 -27.60 -7.90
C ASP A 312 2.06 -27.95 -9.39
N PRO A 313 1.71 -29.19 -9.78
CA PRO A 313 1.93 -29.69 -11.16
C PRO A 313 1.26 -28.81 -12.21
N LEU A 314 0.03 -28.34 -11.98
CA LEU A 314 -0.70 -27.49 -12.93
C LEU A 314 -0.02 -26.12 -13.09
N ALA A 315 0.33 -25.46 -11.98
CA ALA A 315 1.01 -24.17 -12.03
C ALA A 315 2.40 -24.29 -12.69
N ARG A 316 3.09 -25.38 -12.49
CA ARG A 316 4.39 -25.69 -13.16
C ARG A 316 4.21 -25.83 -14.66
N ARG A 317 3.20 -26.59 -15.10
CA ARG A 317 2.88 -26.76 -16.53
C ARG A 317 2.45 -25.44 -17.18
N ILE A 318 1.60 -24.66 -16.51
CA ILE A 318 1.22 -23.31 -16.94
C ILE A 318 2.45 -22.40 -17.01
N GLY A 319 3.44 -22.58 -16.14
CA GLY A 319 4.59 -21.69 -16.01
C GLY A 319 4.23 -20.33 -15.37
N ALA A 320 3.17 -20.28 -14.54
CA ALA A 320 2.75 -19.08 -13.83
C ALA A 320 2.07 -19.43 -12.51
N VAL A 321 2.35 -18.64 -11.48
CA VAL A 321 1.77 -18.74 -10.13
C VAL A 321 1.06 -17.42 -9.79
N ASN A 322 -0.14 -17.49 -9.25
CA ASN A 322 -0.89 -16.33 -8.76
C ASN A 322 -1.15 -16.38 -7.27
N THR A 323 -0.91 -17.49 -6.60
CA THR A 323 -1.16 -17.66 -5.17
C THR A 323 0.03 -18.37 -4.52
N VAL A 324 0.59 -17.74 -3.48
CA VAL A 324 1.74 -18.24 -2.73
C VAL A 324 1.40 -18.31 -1.25
N TRP A 325 1.80 -19.38 -0.57
CA TRP A 325 1.65 -19.52 0.87
C TRP A 325 2.86 -20.21 1.50
N LYS A 326 3.03 -20.01 2.81
CA LYS A 326 4.09 -20.64 3.59
C LYS A 326 3.55 -21.86 4.33
N LYS A 327 4.23 -23.01 4.21
CA LYS A 327 3.91 -24.22 4.96
C LYS A 327 5.20 -24.88 5.43
N ALA A 328 5.32 -25.10 6.74
CA ALA A 328 6.54 -25.66 7.34
C ALA A 328 7.82 -24.90 6.93
N GLY A 329 7.77 -23.56 6.94
CA GLY A 329 8.89 -22.68 6.59
C GLY A 329 9.17 -22.56 5.09
N LYS A 330 8.53 -23.35 4.23
CA LYS A 330 8.75 -23.40 2.78
C LYS A 330 7.67 -22.66 2.01
N TRP A 331 8.05 -21.95 0.95
CA TRP A 331 7.15 -21.25 0.06
C TRP A 331 6.57 -22.20 -1.00
N ARG A 332 5.26 -22.24 -1.09
CA ARG A 332 4.50 -23.05 -2.04
C ARG A 332 3.69 -22.15 -2.96
N GLY A 333 3.55 -22.57 -4.23
CA GLY A 333 2.78 -21.82 -5.21
C GLY A 333 1.78 -22.65 -5.98
N THR A 334 0.64 -22.03 -6.30
CA THR A 334 -0.39 -22.59 -7.18
C THR A 334 -0.92 -21.55 -8.16
N ASN A 335 -1.75 -22.01 -9.08
CA ASN A 335 -2.46 -21.14 -10.02
C ASN A 335 -3.97 -21.37 -9.92
N THR A 336 -4.66 -20.41 -9.35
CA THR A 336 -6.13 -20.43 -9.22
C THR A 336 -6.85 -19.74 -10.38
N ASP A 337 -6.14 -18.99 -11.23
CA ASP A 337 -6.73 -18.31 -12.40
C ASP A 337 -7.28 -19.31 -13.42
N ALA A 338 -6.63 -20.50 -13.56
CA ALA A 338 -7.07 -21.56 -14.44
C ALA A 338 -8.54 -21.94 -14.22
N GLN A 339 -8.91 -22.20 -12.96
CA GLN A 339 -10.27 -22.56 -12.61
C GLN A 339 -11.23 -21.35 -12.63
N ALA A 340 -10.71 -20.14 -12.38
CA ALA A 340 -11.49 -18.92 -12.44
C ALA A 340 -11.97 -18.57 -13.87
N VAL A 341 -11.32 -19.09 -14.90
CA VAL A 341 -11.79 -18.96 -16.30
C VAL A 341 -12.75 -20.09 -16.67
N VAL A 342 -12.37 -21.33 -16.41
CA VAL A 342 -13.17 -22.49 -16.84
C VAL A 342 -14.54 -22.55 -16.17
N LYS A 343 -14.60 -22.35 -14.84
CA LYS A 343 -15.86 -22.50 -14.09
C LYS A 343 -16.98 -21.56 -14.55
N PRO A 344 -16.76 -20.24 -14.73
CA PRO A 344 -17.81 -19.37 -15.25
C PRO A 344 -18.18 -19.71 -16.69
N LEU A 345 -17.18 -19.91 -17.55
CA LEU A 345 -17.41 -20.17 -18.97
C LEU A 345 -18.21 -21.45 -19.21
N SER A 346 -17.97 -22.51 -18.42
CA SER A 346 -18.69 -23.80 -18.50
C SER A 346 -20.18 -23.70 -18.18
N LYS A 347 -20.63 -22.61 -17.59
CA LYS A 347 -22.07 -22.37 -17.32
C LYS A 347 -22.81 -21.91 -18.57
N HIS A 348 -22.09 -21.38 -19.54
CA HIS A 348 -22.64 -20.71 -20.72
C HIS A 348 -22.22 -21.42 -22.04
N LEU A 349 -21.17 -22.22 -21.99
CA LEU A 349 -20.60 -22.87 -23.15
C LEU A 349 -20.13 -24.32 -22.82
N ARG A 350 -20.49 -25.27 -23.68
CA ARG A 350 -19.89 -26.61 -23.62
C ARG A 350 -18.48 -26.55 -24.17
N LEU A 351 -17.46 -26.58 -23.29
CA LEU A 351 -16.06 -26.38 -23.64
C LEU A 351 -15.48 -27.42 -24.62
N PRO A 352 -15.77 -28.73 -24.50
CA PRO A 352 -15.22 -29.70 -25.46
C PRO A 352 -15.57 -29.36 -26.91
N LYS A 353 -14.53 -29.21 -27.76
CA LYS A 353 -14.59 -28.82 -29.17
C LYS A 353 -15.03 -27.37 -29.46
N SER A 354 -15.32 -26.54 -28.44
CA SER A 354 -15.61 -25.12 -28.64
C SER A 354 -14.38 -24.38 -29.15
N LYS A 355 -14.58 -23.37 -29.99
CA LYS A 355 -13.53 -22.48 -30.51
C LYS A 355 -13.38 -21.27 -29.58
N VAL A 356 -12.28 -21.17 -28.86
CA VAL A 356 -12.04 -20.09 -27.90
C VAL A 356 -10.84 -19.25 -28.30
N LEU A 357 -11.04 -17.94 -28.41
CA LEU A 357 -9.97 -16.98 -28.67
C LEU A 357 -9.43 -16.44 -27.31
N VAL A 358 -8.15 -16.70 -27.03
CA VAL A 358 -7.44 -16.09 -25.90
C VAL A 358 -6.65 -14.87 -26.38
N VAL A 359 -6.96 -13.71 -25.84
CA VAL A 359 -6.31 -12.44 -26.18
C VAL A 359 -5.26 -12.11 -25.11
N GLY A 360 -3.99 -12.21 -25.49
CA GLY A 360 -2.85 -11.97 -24.59
C GLY A 360 -1.86 -13.13 -24.59
N ASN A 361 -0.68 -12.88 -23.99
CA ASN A 361 0.40 -13.87 -23.87
C ASN A 361 1.15 -13.79 -22.52
N GLY A 362 0.55 -13.12 -21.54
CA GLY A 362 1.04 -13.01 -20.16
C GLY A 362 0.62 -14.18 -19.27
N GLY A 363 0.86 -14.05 -17.95
CA GLY A 363 0.54 -15.10 -16.97
C GLY A 363 -0.94 -15.47 -16.93
N ALA A 364 -1.85 -14.49 -17.06
CA ALA A 364 -3.28 -14.75 -17.11
C ALA A 364 -3.69 -15.51 -18.38
N ALA A 365 -3.18 -15.09 -19.55
CA ALA A 365 -3.44 -15.77 -20.82
C ALA A 365 -2.90 -17.22 -20.80
N ARG A 366 -1.74 -17.45 -20.19
CA ARG A 366 -1.21 -18.81 -19.98
C ARG A 366 -2.19 -19.66 -19.17
N SER A 367 -2.65 -19.12 -18.04
CA SER A 367 -3.61 -19.83 -17.17
C SER A 367 -4.90 -20.19 -17.91
N ALA A 368 -5.45 -19.22 -18.65
CA ALA A 368 -6.65 -19.40 -19.46
C ALA A 368 -6.44 -20.44 -20.57
N ALA A 369 -5.36 -20.32 -21.36
CA ALA A 369 -5.08 -21.20 -22.49
C ALA A 369 -4.91 -22.67 -22.04
N PHE A 370 -4.08 -22.94 -21.05
CA PHE A 370 -3.88 -24.29 -20.53
C PHE A 370 -5.17 -24.87 -19.96
N ALA A 371 -5.93 -24.11 -19.19
CA ALA A 371 -7.16 -24.59 -18.58
C ALA A 371 -8.25 -24.89 -19.61
N LEU A 372 -8.36 -24.08 -20.66
CA LEU A 372 -9.34 -24.28 -21.74
C LEU A 372 -8.97 -25.47 -22.63
N VAL A 373 -7.70 -25.63 -22.96
CA VAL A 373 -7.22 -26.82 -23.69
C VAL A 373 -7.46 -28.10 -22.89
N ASP A 374 -7.15 -28.09 -21.58
CA ASP A 374 -7.43 -29.21 -20.67
C ASP A 374 -8.95 -29.52 -20.58
N ALA A 375 -9.80 -28.52 -20.74
CA ALA A 375 -11.24 -28.68 -20.81
C ALA A 375 -11.75 -29.13 -22.19
N GLY A 376 -10.85 -29.37 -23.14
CA GLY A 376 -11.15 -29.89 -24.48
C GLY A 376 -11.53 -28.83 -25.52
N ALA A 377 -11.33 -27.54 -25.23
CA ALA A 377 -11.60 -26.45 -26.18
C ALA A 377 -10.47 -26.36 -27.25
N GLN A 378 -10.84 -25.92 -28.44
CA GLN A 378 -9.91 -25.52 -29.51
C GLN A 378 -9.49 -24.06 -29.28
N VAL A 379 -8.29 -23.86 -28.74
CA VAL A 379 -7.82 -22.57 -28.31
C VAL A 379 -6.97 -21.89 -29.37
N SER A 380 -7.39 -20.72 -29.83
CA SER A 380 -6.58 -19.82 -30.65
C SER A 380 -6.00 -18.70 -29.77
N ILE A 381 -4.74 -18.33 -30.00
CA ILE A 381 -4.03 -17.35 -29.16
C ILE A 381 -3.55 -16.20 -30.03
N VAL A 382 -3.98 -15.00 -29.67
CA VAL A 382 -3.56 -13.74 -30.30
C VAL A 382 -2.96 -12.79 -29.27
N GLY A 383 -1.97 -12.04 -29.66
CA GLY A 383 -1.37 -11.02 -28.78
C GLY A 383 -0.61 -9.96 -29.55
N ARG A 384 -0.30 -8.86 -28.89
CA ARG A 384 0.48 -7.75 -29.46
C ARG A 384 1.87 -8.19 -29.97
N ASN A 385 2.46 -9.22 -29.34
CA ASN A 385 3.72 -9.81 -29.79
C ASN A 385 3.42 -11.21 -30.33
N PRO A 386 3.49 -11.40 -31.67
CA PRO A 386 3.16 -12.68 -32.34
C PRO A 386 4.08 -13.84 -31.91
N ASP A 387 5.37 -13.60 -31.66
CA ASP A 387 6.31 -14.65 -31.29
C ASP A 387 6.01 -15.22 -29.91
N ARG A 388 5.63 -14.35 -28.96
CA ARG A 388 5.18 -14.80 -27.63
C ARG A 388 3.84 -15.54 -27.69
N ALA A 389 2.93 -15.11 -28.58
CA ALA A 389 1.68 -15.83 -28.79
C ALA A 389 1.94 -17.21 -29.39
N ARG A 390 2.82 -17.31 -30.38
CA ARG A 390 3.28 -18.58 -30.98
C ARG A 390 3.95 -19.48 -29.97
N ALA A 391 4.84 -18.94 -29.15
CA ALA A 391 5.49 -19.71 -28.08
C ALA A 391 4.49 -20.24 -27.03
N LEU A 392 3.49 -19.46 -26.67
CA LEU A 392 2.43 -19.92 -25.76
C LEU A 392 1.56 -21.01 -26.42
N ALA A 393 1.14 -20.80 -27.64
CA ALA A 393 0.34 -21.77 -28.40
C ALA A 393 1.05 -23.15 -28.47
N LYS A 394 2.33 -23.15 -28.80
CA LYS A 394 3.15 -24.35 -28.89
C LYS A 394 3.17 -25.15 -27.57
N VAL A 395 3.24 -24.50 -26.41
CA VAL A 395 3.37 -25.19 -25.11
C VAL A 395 2.05 -25.62 -24.51
N CYS A 396 0.92 -25.09 -24.97
CA CYS A 396 -0.40 -25.48 -24.48
C CYS A 396 -1.25 -26.23 -25.51
N ASP A 397 -0.67 -26.63 -26.63
CA ASP A 397 -1.37 -27.31 -27.76
C ASP A 397 -2.52 -26.44 -28.36
N GLY A 398 -2.30 -25.13 -28.39
CA GLY A 398 -3.20 -24.17 -29.02
C GLY A 398 -2.72 -23.77 -30.44
N THR A 399 -3.50 -22.94 -31.11
CA THR A 399 -3.19 -22.42 -32.44
C THR A 399 -2.79 -20.93 -32.35
N PRO A 400 -1.61 -20.54 -32.82
CA PRO A 400 -1.25 -19.12 -32.87
C PRO A 400 -2.04 -18.42 -33.98
N LEU A 401 -2.50 -17.20 -33.70
CA LEU A 401 -3.26 -16.39 -34.67
C LEU A 401 -2.66 -14.99 -34.74
N LEU A 402 -2.55 -14.44 -35.95
CA LEU A 402 -2.17 -13.06 -36.17
C LEU A 402 -3.43 -12.17 -36.10
N ARG A 403 -3.26 -10.94 -35.62
CA ARG A 403 -4.40 -10.02 -35.47
C ARG A 403 -5.07 -9.69 -36.81
N GLU A 404 -4.28 -9.53 -37.84
CA GLU A 404 -4.74 -9.26 -39.21
C GLU A 404 -5.58 -10.38 -39.83
N HIS A 405 -5.46 -11.61 -39.33
CA HIS A 405 -6.29 -12.75 -39.77
C HIS A 405 -7.66 -12.80 -39.08
N ILE A 406 -7.91 -11.93 -38.12
CA ILE A 406 -9.21 -11.83 -37.44
C ILE A 406 -10.03 -10.74 -38.13
N THR A 407 -10.95 -11.18 -38.98
CA THR A 407 -11.82 -10.33 -39.79
C THR A 407 -13.26 -10.31 -39.23
N ARG A 408 -14.14 -9.55 -39.87
CA ARG A 408 -15.56 -9.52 -39.52
C ARG A 408 -16.27 -10.85 -39.68
N ASP A 409 -15.74 -11.74 -40.53
CA ASP A 409 -16.30 -13.08 -40.78
C ASP A 409 -15.73 -14.13 -39.82
N THR A 410 -14.70 -13.79 -39.06
CA THR A 410 -14.12 -14.68 -38.04
C THR A 410 -15.09 -14.84 -36.88
N ARG A 411 -15.36 -16.09 -36.48
CA ARG A 411 -16.25 -16.42 -35.35
C ARG A 411 -15.60 -17.41 -34.38
N PHE A 412 -15.71 -17.08 -33.12
CA PHE A 412 -15.39 -17.95 -31.99
C PHE A 412 -16.63 -18.09 -31.09
N ASP A 413 -16.74 -19.23 -30.41
CA ASP A 413 -17.80 -19.41 -29.40
C ASP A 413 -17.55 -18.50 -28.20
N ALA A 414 -16.28 -18.32 -27.81
CA ALA A 414 -15.91 -17.39 -26.74
C ALA A 414 -14.59 -16.65 -26.99
N LEU A 415 -14.50 -15.45 -26.42
CA LEU A 415 -13.27 -14.65 -26.32
C LEU A 415 -12.92 -14.46 -24.85
N VAL A 416 -11.69 -14.80 -24.46
CA VAL A 416 -11.15 -14.55 -23.12
C VAL A 416 -10.06 -13.48 -23.21
N HIS A 417 -10.38 -12.28 -22.70
CA HIS A 417 -9.48 -11.15 -22.70
C HIS A 417 -8.56 -11.18 -21.48
N CYS A 418 -7.26 -11.28 -21.72
CA CYS A 418 -6.23 -11.46 -20.69
C CYS A 418 -5.14 -10.38 -20.75
N THR A 419 -5.42 -9.23 -21.38
CA THR A 419 -4.46 -8.12 -21.46
C THR A 419 -4.81 -7.02 -20.47
N PRO A 420 -3.90 -6.09 -20.15
CA PRO A 420 -4.22 -4.93 -19.33
C PRO A 420 -4.89 -3.78 -20.12
N LEU A 421 -5.26 -3.96 -21.38
CA LEU A 421 -5.98 -2.96 -22.16
C LEU A 421 -7.41 -2.80 -21.61
N GLY A 422 -7.87 -1.58 -21.47
CA GLY A 422 -9.17 -1.28 -20.84
C GLY A 422 -9.12 -1.26 -19.31
N MET A 423 -8.02 -1.64 -18.70
CA MET A 423 -7.80 -1.53 -17.25
C MET A 423 -7.28 -0.12 -16.90
N TRP A 424 -7.72 0.43 -15.79
CA TRP A 424 -7.19 1.69 -15.30
C TRP A 424 -5.63 1.66 -15.18
N PRO A 425 -4.87 2.70 -15.59
CA PRO A 425 -5.34 4.00 -16.13
C PRO A 425 -5.64 4.00 -17.64
N ARG A 426 -5.46 2.89 -18.36
CA ARG A 426 -5.63 2.78 -19.82
C ARG A 426 -7.05 2.33 -20.20
N VAL A 427 -8.05 3.00 -19.64
CA VAL A 427 -9.47 2.63 -19.76
C VAL A 427 -10.00 2.77 -21.21
N ASP A 428 -9.39 3.67 -21.98
CA ASP A 428 -9.78 3.97 -23.37
C ASP A 428 -9.09 3.07 -24.40
N GLU A 429 -8.29 2.09 -23.95
CA GLU A 429 -7.61 1.15 -24.82
C GLU A 429 -8.39 -0.17 -24.95
N THR A 430 -8.38 -0.74 -26.16
CA THR A 430 -8.93 -2.08 -26.43
C THR A 430 -8.10 -2.82 -27.47
N PHE A 431 -8.13 -4.15 -27.44
CA PHE A 431 -7.43 -4.95 -28.44
C PHE A 431 -8.14 -4.92 -29.81
N PHE A 432 -9.45 -4.93 -29.81
CA PHE A 432 -10.27 -4.84 -31.03
C PHE A 432 -11.02 -3.52 -31.09
N THR A 433 -10.83 -2.75 -32.15
CA THR A 433 -11.47 -1.45 -32.33
C THR A 433 -12.87 -1.53 -32.94
N ASP A 434 -13.07 -2.41 -33.92
CA ASP A 434 -14.24 -2.38 -34.78
C ASP A 434 -15.04 -3.70 -34.83
N LEU A 435 -14.61 -4.71 -34.07
CA LEU A 435 -15.27 -6.01 -34.05
C LEU A 435 -15.14 -6.70 -32.69
N VAL A 436 -16.07 -7.60 -32.41
CA VAL A 436 -15.99 -8.58 -31.32
C VAL A 436 -16.20 -9.96 -31.96
N PRO A 437 -15.12 -10.75 -32.19
CA PRO A 437 -15.16 -11.93 -33.01
C PRO A 437 -15.66 -13.18 -32.26
N ALA A 438 -16.54 -12.99 -31.27
CA ALA A 438 -17.05 -14.09 -30.45
C ALA A 438 -18.51 -13.84 -29.99
N ASP A 439 -19.22 -14.93 -29.67
CA ASP A 439 -20.57 -14.87 -29.14
C ASP A 439 -20.60 -14.63 -27.63
N ILE A 440 -19.60 -15.14 -26.91
CA ILE A 440 -19.40 -14.91 -25.48
C ILE A 440 -18.11 -14.14 -25.25
N VAL A 441 -18.12 -13.10 -24.41
CA VAL A 441 -16.94 -12.32 -24.02
C VAL A 441 -16.69 -12.47 -22.54
N PHE A 442 -15.52 -12.99 -22.20
CA PHE A 442 -15.03 -13.08 -20.84
C PHE A 442 -13.86 -12.12 -20.66
N ASP A 443 -14.07 -10.98 -20.00
CA ASP A 443 -13.01 -10.02 -19.72
C ASP A 443 -12.45 -10.25 -18.31
N MET A 444 -11.13 -10.44 -18.20
CA MET A 444 -10.46 -10.58 -16.91
C MET A 444 -10.16 -9.23 -16.24
N VAL A 445 -10.42 -8.12 -16.90
CA VAL A 445 -10.36 -6.78 -16.32
C VAL A 445 -11.62 -6.55 -15.49
N TYR A 446 -11.47 -6.08 -14.27
CA TYR A 446 -12.55 -5.77 -13.34
C TYR A 446 -12.55 -4.32 -12.84
N ASN A 447 -11.59 -3.53 -13.28
CA ASN A 447 -11.53 -2.09 -12.97
C ASN A 447 -11.11 -1.29 -14.23
N PRO A 448 -12.08 -0.64 -14.91
CA PRO A 448 -13.51 -0.51 -14.58
C PRO A 448 -14.27 -1.84 -14.74
N LEU A 449 -15.50 -1.90 -14.20
CA LEU A 449 -16.40 -3.06 -14.40
C LEU A 449 -16.79 -3.25 -15.85
N GLU A 450 -16.96 -2.17 -16.58
CA GLU A 450 -17.29 -2.15 -18.00
C GLU A 450 -16.14 -1.54 -18.80
N THR A 451 -15.32 -2.41 -19.38
CA THR A 451 -14.28 -2.00 -20.34
C THR A 451 -14.90 -1.65 -21.70
N LEU A 452 -14.15 -0.97 -22.58
CA LEU A 452 -14.58 -0.73 -23.96
C LEU A 452 -14.93 -2.03 -24.70
N LEU A 453 -14.24 -3.13 -24.41
CA LEU A 453 -14.54 -4.45 -24.97
C LEU A 453 -15.93 -4.93 -24.51
N VAL A 454 -16.22 -4.81 -23.23
CA VAL A 454 -17.52 -5.20 -22.63
C VAL A 454 -18.65 -4.33 -23.18
N GLN A 455 -18.45 -3.01 -23.25
CA GLN A 455 -19.44 -2.08 -23.83
C GLN A 455 -19.79 -2.46 -25.28
N ARG A 456 -18.79 -2.68 -26.12
CA ARG A 456 -18.99 -3.12 -27.52
C ARG A 456 -19.66 -4.47 -27.64
N ALA A 457 -19.31 -5.41 -26.75
CA ALA A 457 -19.97 -6.71 -26.72
C ALA A 457 -21.48 -6.56 -26.43
N LYS A 458 -21.85 -5.66 -25.51
CA LYS A 458 -23.27 -5.32 -25.24
C LYS A 458 -23.96 -4.72 -26.45
N ASP A 459 -23.33 -3.74 -27.11
CA ASP A 459 -23.89 -3.10 -28.32
C ASP A 459 -24.16 -4.11 -29.44
N LEU A 460 -23.27 -5.10 -29.54
CA LEU A 460 -23.40 -6.20 -30.52
C LEU A 460 -24.24 -7.37 -29.99
N LYS A 461 -24.93 -7.22 -28.86
CA LYS A 461 -25.78 -8.24 -28.20
C LYS A 461 -25.04 -9.56 -27.94
N ARG A 462 -23.74 -9.49 -27.59
CA ARG A 462 -22.95 -10.64 -27.19
C ARG A 462 -23.17 -10.93 -25.72
N GLN A 463 -23.04 -12.19 -25.32
CA GLN A 463 -23.07 -12.59 -23.92
C GLN A 463 -21.77 -12.16 -23.22
N ILE A 464 -21.88 -11.68 -21.96
CA ILE A 464 -20.76 -11.21 -21.17
C ILE A 464 -20.68 -12.02 -19.87
#